data_36432d2e8977fe9d114878e2f018c5f4
#
_entry.id   36432d2e8977fe9d114878e2f018c5f4
#
_cell.length_a   1.000
_cell.length_b   1.000
_cell.length_c   1.000
_cell.angle_alpha   90.00
_cell.angle_beta   90.00
_cell.angle_gamma   90.00
#
_symmetry.space_group_name_H-M   'P 1'
#
loop_
_entity.id
_entity.type
_entity.pdbx_description
1 polymer ?
#
loop_
_entity_poly.entity_id
_entity_poly.type
_entity_poly.pdbx_seq_one_letter_code
_entity_poly.pdbx_strand_id
1 'polypeptide(L)'
;MRIALVTDAWKPQVNGVVRTLTTLDTRLRSLGHLVKVIQPSLFTTLPMPGYSEIRLAIWPDGQVRRMLEAFEPEHIHIATEGPLGLAARRYCTARNLQFTTSFHTRFPEYLKARLPFLPTGPGYAAMRWFHGGA
;
A
#
# COMPACT_ATOMS: atom_id res chain seq x y z
N MET A 1 -13.45 3.11 -15.46
CA MET A 1 -12.01 3.42 -15.61
C MET A 1 -11.17 2.32 -14.99
N ARG A 2 -9.92 2.24 -15.33
CA ARG A 2 -8.99 1.29 -14.74
C ARG A 2 -8.33 1.93 -13.52
N ILE A 3 -8.48 1.31 -12.36
CA ILE A 3 -7.99 1.82 -11.09
C ILE A 3 -7.03 0.79 -10.48
N ALA A 4 -5.81 1.19 -10.20
CA ALA A 4 -4.87 0.37 -9.45
C ALA A 4 -4.97 0.76 -7.96
N LEU A 5 -5.25 -0.23 -7.12
CA LEU A 5 -5.31 -0.06 -5.67
C LEU A 5 -4.11 -0.78 -5.08
N VAL A 6 -3.16 -0.02 -4.56
CA VAL A 6 -1.92 -0.57 -4.01
C VAL A 6 -1.99 -0.55 -2.49
N THR A 7 -1.82 -1.70 -1.88
CA THR A 7 -1.94 -1.81 -0.43
C THR A 7 -1.02 -2.90 0.13
N ASP A 8 -0.42 -2.62 1.29
CA ASP A 8 0.32 -3.62 2.07
C ASP A 8 -0.62 -4.40 3.00
N ALA A 9 -1.87 -3.97 3.12
CA ALA A 9 -2.87 -4.59 3.98
C ALA A 9 -4.01 -5.17 3.13
N TRP A 10 -4.16 -6.48 3.12
CA TRP A 10 -5.21 -7.17 2.36
C TRP A 10 -5.51 -8.53 3.01
N LYS A 11 -6.49 -9.22 2.47
CA LYS A 11 -6.84 -10.56 2.95
C LYS A 11 -5.62 -11.50 2.90
N PRO A 12 -5.43 -12.41 3.82
CA PRO A 12 -6.37 -12.84 4.88
C PRO A 12 -6.27 -12.04 6.18
N GLN A 13 -5.58 -10.91 6.21
CA GLN A 13 -5.55 -10.06 7.40
C GLN A 13 -6.97 -9.61 7.74
N VAL A 14 -7.27 -9.49 9.04
CA VAL A 14 -8.57 -9.03 9.52
C VAL A 14 -8.33 -7.80 10.39
N ASN A 15 -8.55 -6.62 9.82
CA ASN A 15 -8.42 -5.35 10.53
C ASN A 15 -9.25 -4.28 9.81
N GLY A 16 -9.34 -3.10 10.41
CA GLY A 16 -10.15 -2.01 9.88
C GLY A 16 -9.70 -1.52 8.50
N VAL A 17 -8.40 -1.51 8.25
CA VAL A 17 -7.86 -1.09 6.96
C VAL A 17 -8.30 -2.05 5.86
N VAL A 18 -8.13 -3.35 6.08
CA VAL A 18 -8.53 -4.38 5.10
C VAL A 18 -10.03 -4.29 4.84
N ARG A 19 -10.84 -4.11 5.90
CA ARG A 19 -12.30 -3.99 5.75
C ARG A 19 -12.66 -2.78 4.90
N THR A 20 -12.06 -1.63 5.16
CA THR A 20 -12.32 -0.41 4.40
C THR A 20 -11.94 -0.58 2.94
N LEU A 21 -10.76 -1.16 2.68
CA LEU A 21 -10.27 -1.30 1.31
C LEU A 21 -11.05 -2.36 0.52
N THR A 22 -11.46 -3.46 1.16
CA THR A 22 -12.30 -4.45 0.47
C THR A 22 -13.68 -3.89 0.14
N THR A 23 -14.23 -3.05 1.00
CA THR A 23 -15.48 -2.34 0.71
C THR A 23 -15.30 -1.39 -0.46
N LEU A 24 -14.20 -0.64 -0.48
CA LEU A 24 -13.90 0.27 -1.59
C LEU A 24 -13.77 -0.49 -2.91
N ASP A 25 -13.04 -1.60 -2.91
CA ASP A 25 -12.89 -2.44 -4.10
C ASP A 25 -14.25 -2.91 -4.62
N THR A 26 -15.09 -3.44 -3.74
CA THR A 26 -16.43 -3.90 -4.11
C THR A 26 -17.26 -2.77 -4.71
N ARG A 27 -17.24 -1.58 -4.08
CA ARG A 27 -18.00 -0.44 -4.57
C ARG A 27 -17.52 0.04 -5.94
N LEU A 28 -16.21 0.12 -6.13
CA LEU A 28 -15.65 0.55 -7.41
C LEU A 28 -16.05 -0.40 -8.53
N ARG A 29 -15.98 -1.71 -8.26
CA ARG A 29 -16.39 -2.70 -9.26
C ARG A 29 -17.88 -2.64 -9.55
N SER A 30 -18.71 -2.38 -8.55
CA SER A 30 -20.15 -2.25 -8.73
C SER A 30 -20.50 -1.02 -9.55
N LEU A 31 -19.65 0.00 -9.57
CA LEU A 31 -19.83 1.20 -10.37
C LEU A 31 -19.27 1.05 -11.80
N GLY A 32 -18.81 -0.15 -12.16
CA GLY A 32 -18.34 -0.44 -13.52
C GLY A 32 -16.85 -0.22 -13.74
N HIS A 33 -16.07 0.07 -12.69
CA HIS A 33 -14.64 0.24 -12.83
C HIS A 33 -13.90 -1.11 -12.84
N LEU A 34 -12.79 -1.17 -13.55
CA LEU A 34 -11.86 -2.30 -13.48
C LEU A 34 -10.84 -1.97 -12.39
N VAL A 35 -10.69 -2.87 -11.41
CA VAL A 35 -9.80 -2.63 -10.28
C VAL A 35 -8.74 -3.72 -10.24
N LYS A 36 -7.47 -3.31 -10.23
CA LYS A 36 -6.34 -4.21 -9.97
C LYS A 36 -5.84 -3.93 -8.57
N VAL A 37 -5.97 -4.91 -7.69
CA VAL A 37 -5.46 -4.81 -6.32
C VAL A 37 -4.05 -5.38 -6.29
N ILE A 38 -3.08 -4.51 -6.03
CA ILE A 38 -1.68 -4.91 -5.87
C ILE A 38 -1.45 -5.05 -4.37
N GLN A 39 -1.27 -6.28 -3.90
CA GLN A 39 -1.29 -6.63 -2.49
C GLN A 39 -0.28 -7.76 -2.20
N PRO A 40 0.05 -8.01 -0.91
CA PRO A 40 1.19 -8.86 -0.58
C PRO A 40 1.16 -10.29 -1.10
N SER A 41 -0.01 -10.90 -1.27
CA SER A 41 -0.07 -12.30 -1.71
C SER A 41 0.44 -12.51 -3.14
N LEU A 42 0.62 -11.43 -3.89
CA LEU A 42 1.18 -11.48 -5.24
C LEU A 42 2.71 -11.46 -5.26
N PHE A 43 3.35 -11.39 -4.09
CA PHE A 43 4.78 -11.17 -3.94
C PHE A 43 5.39 -12.18 -2.99
N THR A 44 6.72 -12.30 -3.01
CA THR A 44 7.45 -12.97 -1.95
C THR A 44 7.43 -12.06 -0.72
N THR A 45 7.05 -12.59 0.42
CA THR A 45 6.87 -11.78 1.63
C THR A 45 7.59 -12.39 2.83
N LEU A 46 7.85 -11.53 3.83
CA LEU A 46 8.28 -11.91 5.16
C LEU A 46 7.25 -11.42 6.17
N PRO A 47 7.07 -12.14 7.30
CA PRO A 47 6.17 -11.66 8.35
C PRO A 47 6.74 -10.40 9.01
N MET A 48 5.85 -9.45 9.33
CA MET A 48 6.23 -8.27 10.09
C MET A 48 6.52 -8.66 11.53
N PRO A 49 7.66 -8.24 12.12
CA PRO A 49 7.97 -8.58 13.49
C PRO A 49 6.86 -8.15 14.46
N GLY A 50 6.40 -9.08 15.29
CA GLY A 50 5.33 -8.84 16.26
C GLY A 50 3.92 -8.86 15.67
N TYR A 51 3.79 -8.91 14.35
CA TYR A 51 2.50 -8.95 13.65
C TYR A 51 2.63 -9.92 12.47
N SER A 52 2.75 -11.22 12.78
CA SER A 52 3.02 -12.23 11.75
C SER A 52 1.91 -12.35 10.70
N GLU A 53 0.71 -11.89 11.01
CA GLU A 53 -0.41 -11.84 10.06
C GLU A 53 -0.22 -10.77 8.99
N ILE A 54 0.65 -9.79 9.24
CA ILE A 54 0.99 -8.75 8.27
C ILE A 54 2.22 -9.20 7.50
N ARG A 55 2.08 -9.30 6.17
CA ARG A 55 3.16 -9.75 5.30
C ARG A 55 3.77 -8.56 4.59
N LEU A 56 5.10 -8.47 4.61
CA LEU A 56 5.83 -7.39 3.96
C LEU A 56 6.49 -7.92 2.69
N ALA A 57 6.17 -7.33 1.55
CA ALA A 57 6.75 -7.72 0.27
C ALA A 57 8.25 -7.40 0.23
N ILE A 58 9.01 -8.32 -0.36
CA ILE A 58 10.48 -8.20 -0.48
C ILE A 58 10.81 -7.78 -1.90
N TRP A 59 11.58 -6.69 -2.03
CA TRP A 59 12.06 -6.21 -3.34
C TRP A 59 10.92 -6.09 -4.37
N PRO A 60 9.83 -5.39 -4.05
CA PRO A 60 8.64 -5.44 -4.90
C PRO A 60 8.69 -4.51 -6.11
N ASP A 61 9.66 -3.60 -6.21
CA ASP A 61 9.63 -2.50 -7.19
C ASP A 61 9.50 -2.98 -8.64
N GLY A 62 10.27 -3.98 -9.03
CA GLY A 62 10.22 -4.49 -10.40
C GLY A 62 8.88 -5.12 -10.75
N GLN A 63 8.30 -5.88 -9.82
CA GLN A 63 7.00 -6.51 -10.02
C GLN A 63 5.87 -5.49 -10.02
N VAL A 64 5.91 -4.51 -9.12
CA VAL A 64 4.92 -3.42 -9.08
C VAL A 64 4.95 -2.67 -10.41
N ARG A 65 6.14 -2.35 -10.91
CA ARG A 65 6.28 -1.69 -12.21
C ARG A 65 5.64 -2.49 -13.33
N ARG A 66 5.94 -3.79 -13.41
CA ARG A 66 5.38 -4.64 -14.46
C ARG A 66 3.87 -4.73 -14.37
N MET A 67 3.33 -4.83 -13.17
CA MET A 67 1.87 -4.90 -12.97
C MET A 67 1.19 -3.60 -13.38
N LEU A 68 1.77 -2.46 -13.01
CA LEU A 68 1.21 -1.16 -13.38
C LEU A 68 1.30 -0.92 -14.89
N GLU A 69 2.43 -1.26 -15.49
CA GLU A 69 2.58 -1.12 -16.95
C GLU A 69 1.61 -2.01 -17.72
N ALA A 70 1.40 -3.24 -17.25
CA ALA A 70 0.49 -4.18 -17.91
C ALA A 70 -0.98 -3.76 -17.74
N PHE A 71 -1.35 -3.25 -16.59
CA PHE A 71 -2.74 -2.86 -16.32
C PHE A 71 -3.09 -1.52 -16.96
N GLU A 72 -2.12 -0.65 -17.12
CA GLU A 72 -2.31 0.70 -17.66
C GLU A 72 -3.42 1.46 -16.91
N PRO A 73 -3.27 1.68 -15.59
CA PRO A 73 -4.32 2.32 -14.81
C PRO A 73 -4.50 3.78 -15.21
N GLU A 74 -5.75 4.22 -15.18
CA GLU A 74 -6.09 5.63 -15.34
C GLU A 74 -5.97 6.37 -14.02
N HIS A 75 -6.06 5.64 -12.90
CA HIS A 75 -5.89 6.19 -11.56
C HIS A 75 -5.14 5.20 -10.69
N ILE A 76 -4.23 5.71 -9.87
CA ILE A 76 -3.48 4.91 -8.90
C ILE A 76 -3.77 5.44 -7.51
N HIS A 77 -4.28 4.55 -6.65
CA HIS A 77 -4.52 4.87 -5.25
C HIS A 77 -3.59 4.04 -4.38
N ILE A 78 -2.76 4.72 -3.59
CA ILE A 78 -1.80 4.09 -2.69
C ILE A 78 -2.36 4.18 -1.28
N ALA A 79 -2.78 3.04 -0.75
CA ALA A 79 -3.55 3.01 0.49
C ALA A 79 -2.69 2.91 1.75
N THR A 80 -1.47 2.41 1.64
CA THR A 80 -0.60 2.18 2.80
C THR A 80 0.83 2.62 2.50
N GLU A 81 1.63 2.81 3.55
CA GLU A 81 3.00 3.32 3.49
C GLU A 81 4.06 2.21 3.61
N GLY A 82 3.68 0.95 3.43
CA GLY A 82 4.61 -0.17 3.48
C GLY A 82 5.40 -0.36 2.18
N PRO A 83 6.07 -1.50 2.02
CA PRO A 83 6.93 -1.75 0.85
C PRO A 83 6.22 -1.60 -0.48
N LEU A 84 4.97 -2.05 -0.60
CA LEU A 84 4.21 -1.92 -1.84
C LEU A 84 3.82 -0.47 -2.11
N GLY A 85 3.35 0.23 -1.09
CA GLY A 85 3.00 1.64 -1.23
C GLY A 85 4.20 2.48 -1.64
N LEU A 86 5.35 2.25 -1.02
CA LEU A 86 6.58 2.96 -1.37
C LEU A 86 7.06 2.63 -2.77
N ALA A 87 6.95 1.37 -3.20
CA ALA A 87 7.31 0.97 -4.55
C ALA A 87 6.42 1.67 -5.59
N ALA A 88 5.13 1.74 -5.34
CA ALA A 88 4.20 2.43 -6.23
C ALA A 88 4.48 3.93 -6.26
N ARG A 89 4.81 4.54 -5.11
CA ARG A 89 5.17 5.95 -5.06
C ARG A 89 6.43 6.24 -5.87
N ARG A 90 7.46 5.38 -5.74
CA ARG A 90 8.68 5.54 -6.54
C ARG A 90 8.38 5.44 -8.03
N TYR A 91 7.51 4.50 -8.41
CA TYR A 91 7.09 4.35 -9.81
C TYR A 91 6.42 5.63 -10.32
N CYS A 92 5.46 6.15 -9.58
CA CYS A 92 4.73 7.34 -9.99
C CYS A 92 5.63 8.58 -10.03
N THR A 93 6.49 8.73 -9.03
CA THR A 93 7.40 9.88 -8.96
C THR A 93 8.40 9.86 -10.12
N ALA A 94 8.96 8.70 -10.43
CA ALA A 94 9.93 8.58 -11.51
C ALA A 94 9.32 8.88 -12.89
N ARG A 95 8.03 8.67 -13.04
CA ARG A 95 7.32 8.91 -14.32
C ARG A 95 6.46 10.15 -14.29
N ASN A 96 6.53 10.94 -13.22
CA ASN A 96 5.76 12.16 -13.06
C ASN A 96 4.25 11.90 -13.17
N LEU A 97 3.79 10.77 -12.63
CA LEU A 97 2.38 10.41 -12.59
C LEU A 97 1.77 10.85 -11.28
N GLN A 98 0.53 11.31 -11.34
CA GLN A 98 -0.21 11.66 -10.14
C GLN A 98 -0.83 10.41 -9.52
N PHE A 99 -0.99 10.44 -8.20
CA PHE A 99 -1.61 9.37 -7.44
C PHE A 99 -2.31 9.95 -6.22
N THR A 100 -3.25 9.19 -5.66
CA THR A 100 -3.90 9.55 -4.41
C THR A 100 -3.43 8.62 -3.29
N THR A 101 -3.53 9.08 -2.05
CA THR A 101 -3.14 8.30 -0.89
C THR A 101 -4.25 8.30 0.16
N SER A 102 -4.22 7.27 1.01
CA SER A 102 -5.08 7.19 2.18
C SER A 102 -4.21 7.14 3.42
N PHE A 103 -4.65 7.79 4.49
CA PHE A 103 -3.95 7.75 5.77
C PHE A 103 -4.71 6.81 6.69
N HIS A 104 -4.70 5.51 6.35
CA HIS A 104 -5.44 4.49 7.08
C HIS A 104 -4.63 3.80 8.17
N THR A 105 -3.30 3.80 8.05
CA THR A 105 -2.45 3.04 8.94
C THR A 105 -1.61 3.96 9.80
N ARG A 106 -1.39 3.55 11.04
CA ARG A 106 -0.45 4.20 11.95
C ARG A 106 0.77 3.30 12.09
N PHE A 107 1.39 2.99 10.95
CA PHE A 107 2.53 2.10 10.89
C PHE A 107 3.61 2.44 11.92
N PRO A 108 4.04 3.71 12.07
CA PRO A 108 5.04 4.03 13.07
C PRO A 108 4.58 3.72 14.51
N GLU A 109 3.31 3.93 14.79
CA GLU A 109 2.75 3.63 16.11
C GLU A 109 2.64 2.14 16.35
N TYR A 110 2.25 1.36 15.34
CA TYR A 110 2.23 -0.10 15.42
C TYR A 110 3.62 -0.65 15.71
N LEU A 111 4.63 -0.18 14.98
CA LEU A 111 6.00 -0.61 15.17
C LEU A 111 6.50 -0.24 16.55
N LYS A 112 6.19 0.97 17.03
CA LYS A 112 6.58 1.40 18.37
C LYS A 112 5.90 0.56 19.44
N ALA A 113 4.64 0.20 19.26
CA ALA A 113 3.90 -0.62 20.22
C ALA A 113 4.50 -2.02 20.37
N ARG A 114 5.00 -2.60 19.28
CA ARG A 114 5.60 -3.94 19.30
C ARG A 114 7.09 -3.91 19.52
N LEU A 115 7.75 -2.84 19.12
CA LEU A 115 9.20 -2.65 19.24
C LEU A 115 9.42 -1.31 19.94
N PRO A 116 9.24 -1.26 21.28
CA PRO A 116 9.22 0.02 22.00
C PRO A 116 10.53 0.81 21.95
N PHE A 117 11.62 0.18 21.51
CA PHE A 117 12.88 0.88 21.28
C PHE A 117 12.92 1.66 19.96
N LEU A 118 11.92 1.50 19.11
CA LEU A 118 11.83 2.23 17.84
C LEU A 118 11.23 3.61 18.08
N PRO A 119 11.91 4.68 17.71
CA PRO A 119 11.35 6.03 17.88
C PRO A 119 10.20 6.27 16.89
N THR A 120 9.16 6.96 17.37
CA THR A 120 8.00 7.28 16.53
C THR A 120 8.29 8.39 15.54
N GLY A 121 9.13 9.35 15.92
CA GLY A 121 9.44 10.52 15.10
C GLY A 121 9.93 10.22 13.69
N PRO A 122 10.94 9.32 13.52
CA PRO A 122 11.38 8.95 12.17
C PRO A 122 10.27 8.34 11.32
N GLY A 123 9.38 7.55 11.93
CA GLY A 123 8.25 6.99 11.22
C GLY A 123 7.29 8.05 10.72
N TYR A 124 6.96 9.04 11.57
CA TYR A 124 6.10 10.14 11.16
C TYR A 124 6.76 11.03 10.11
N ALA A 125 8.06 11.22 10.18
CA ALA A 125 8.78 11.96 9.15
C ALA A 125 8.69 11.24 7.79
N ALA A 126 8.83 9.93 7.78
CA ALA A 126 8.68 9.14 6.56
C ALA A 126 7.26 9.22 6.00
N MET A 127 6.25 9.19 6.86
CA MET A 127 4.86 9.33 6.44
C MET A 127 4.57 10.70 5.84
N ARG A 128 5.09 11.77 6.46
CA ARG A 128 4.94 13.11 5.91
C ARG A 128 5.59 13.24 4.53
N TRP A 129 6.80 12.69 4.38
CA TRP A 129 7.48 12.68 3.09
C TRP A 129 6.67 11.95 2.03
N PHE A 130 6.12 10.77 2.38
CA PHE A 130 5.33 9.93 1.48
C PHE A 130 4.08 10.68 1.01
N HIS A 131 3.30 11.22 1.95
CA HIS A 131 2.05 11.92 1.62
C HIS A 131 2.30 13.26 0.95
N GLY A 132 3.40 13.91 1.26
CA GLY A 132 3.79 15.14 0.59
C GLY A 132 4.11 14.97 -0.89
N GLY A 133 4.36 13.73 -1.33
CA GLY A 133 4.58 13.44 -2.74
C GLY A 133 3.29 13.23 -3.55
N ALA A 134 2.15 13.18 -2.88
CA ALA A 134 0.86 12.90 -3.54
C ALA A 134 0.21 14.12 -4.22
#